data_ba3913e4d2ce92567a7dc7c0c195135a
#
_entry.id   ba3913e4d2ce92567a7dc7c0c195135a
#
_cell.length_a   1.000
_cell.length_b   1.000
_cell.length_c   1.000
_cell.angle_alpha   90.00
_cell.angle_beta   90.00
_cell.angle_gamma   90.00
#
_symmetry.space_group_name_H-M   'P 1'
#
loop_
_entity.id
_entity.type
_entity.pdbx_description
1 polymer ?
#
loop_
_entity_poly.entity_id
_entity_poly.type
_entity_poly.pdbx_seq_one_letter_code
_entity_poly.pdbx_strand_id
1 'polypeptide(L)'
;MAAIQALYIFDEHNNLILDHTYTTTPRPPPPPSSILPLYLAHPAPRTSTLHLPNLSPPTTCYTITRDALLFVSPSTYDIEPLSVLEFLHRVADALSEFLGSPLLASRITASYDVVAQILGAMADGGVPCESEGNALRDTVETGPGVLDGVLGKIGLPAGSSTPTLQQPGSQFGGGGRIGAPLRPIGGIGGAETAQGSAVPWRRSNVRHTSNELYVDLIEEVNVTLAPSGRALAAFASGSVAFTSRVSGVPDLLLSLTTTGGKGVMGSGSRRAEQLQGVMERVVFHPCVRLNRWKSEGSLSFVPPDGRFALAGYEVDLLSSGQDAVLAESKGSLSFLPASLEVNTGLGAGGAEFEVRCSPPTSAASRMSSASASLQSNLGPSGRGASKPDPKAPVLEELTINVPLPAAVRNVSDLRPTKGEAHWNPADGSVEWKISGKDFGALGAVLRCTVQGPLTDNDDEGSSGILNGITSTTYDYDDDQPAARHADREKFDVSPNGVSQGDEARRERHRQLMPTSATLSFTQKGQLASGLRVESLLIDQKKSRGLGEGVKPYKGVKYLTVSRGGVEVRC
;
A
#
# COMPACT_ATOMS: atom_id res chain seq x y z
N MET A 1 20.41 -24.78 -13.63
CA MET A 1 19.27 -24.05 -13.08
C MET A 1 19.70 -22.61 -12.89
N ALA A 2 18.81 -21.65 -13.19
CA ALA A 2 19.08 -20.26 -12.88
C ALA A 2 19.03 -20.09 -11.35
N ALA A 3 20.08 -19.52 -10.77
CA ALA A 3 20.23 -19.35 -9.33
C ALA A 3 20.47 -17.87 -9.00
N ILE A 4 20.03 -17.44 -7.85
CA ILE A 4 20.31 -16.12 -7.30
C ILE A 4 21.80 -16.02 -7.02
N GLN A 5 22.48 -15.05 -7.62
CA GLN A 5 23.95 -14.97 -7.53
C GLN A 5 24.41 -14.26 -6.26
N ALA A 6 23.79 -13.12 -5.96
CA ALA A 6 24.15 -12.32 -4.80
C ALA A 6 22.97 -11.47 -4.31
N LEU A 7 23.10 -10.96 -3.09
CA LEU A 7 22.24 -9.98 -2.47
C LEU A 7 23.09 -8.87 -1.85
N TYR A 8 22.79 -7.64 -2.23
CA TYR A 8 23.37 -6.42 -1.67
C TYR A 8 22.30 -5.61 -0.99
N ILE A 9 22.59 -5.07 0.18
CA ILE A 9 21.68 -4.16 0.91
C ILE A 9 22.40 -2.84 1.14
N PHE A 10 21.73 -1.75 0.76
CA PHE A 10 22.21 -0.38 0.95
C PHE A 10 21.27 0.39 1.88
N ASP A 11 21.82 1.35 2.62
CA ASP A 11 21.07 2.28 3.46
C ASP A 11 20.46 3.44 2.65
N GLU A 12 19.76 4.35 3.34
CA GLU A 12 19.19 5.57 2.76
C GLU A 12 20.23 6.53 2.17
N HIS A 13 21.49 6.41 2.61
CA HIS A 13 22.63 7.21 2.14
C HIS A 13 23.43 6.51 1.03
N ASN A 14 22.93 5.37 0.55
CA ASN A 14 23.58 4.51 -0.44
C ASN A 14 24.91 3.88 0.03
N ASN A 15 25.10 3.73 1.34
CA ASN A 15 26.22 2.96 1.87
C ASN A 15 25.88 1.47 1.85
N LEU A 16 26.86 0.66 1.48
CA LEU A 16 26.70 -0.79 1.50
C LEU A 16 26.68 -1.30 2.96
N ILE A 17 25.59 -1.98 3.33
CA ILE A 17 25.41 -2.60 4.64
C ILE A 17 25.75 -4.09 4.59
N LEU A 18 25.32 -4.77 3.52
CA LEU A 18 25.46 -6.21 3.35
C LEU A 18 25.87 -6.54 1.94
N ASP A 19 26.88 -7.42 1.82
CA ASP A 19 27.30 -8.09 0.60
C ASP A 19 27.29 -9.60 0.86
N HIS A 20 26.32 -10.29 0.27
CA HIS A 20 26.18 -11.73 0.41
C HIS A 20 26.14 -12.38 -0.97
N THR A 21 27.13 -13.25 -1.25
CA THR A 21 27.24 -13.97 -2.51
C THR A 21 26.88 -15.43 -2.32
N TYR A 22 25.86 -15.92 -3.04
CA TYR A 22 25.41 -17.31 -3.01
C TYR A 22 26.20 -18.20 -3.96
N THR A 23 26.55 -17.69 -5.16
CA THR A 23 27.27 -18.46 -6.17
C THR A 23 28.17 -17.56 -7.00
N THR A 24 29.38 -18.04 -7.26
CA THR A 24 30.41 -17.32 -8.03
C THR A 24 30.67 -17.91 -9.40
N THR A 25 30.14 -19.09 -9.70
CA THR A 25 30.44 -19.83 -10.91
C THR A 25 29.28 -19.98 -11.86
N PRO A 26 29.52 -19.97 -13.17
CA PRO A 26 30.80 -19.71 -13.85
C PRO A 26 31.12 -18.22 -14.06
N ARG A 27 30.18 -17.31 -13.79
CA ARG A 27 30.33 -15.87 -13.94
C ARG A 27 29.98 -15.18 -12.61
N PRO A 28 30.96 -14.64 -11.90
CA PRO A 28 30.69 -13.93 -10.67
C PRO A 28 29.81 -12.71 -10.92
N PRO A 29 28.93 -12.36 -9.98
CA PRO A 29 28.15 -11.12 -10.07
C PRO A 29 29.10 -9.91 -9.99
N PRO A 30 28.78 -8.79 -10.65
CA PRO A 30 29.54 -7.56 -10.50
C PRO A 30 29.51 -7.06 -9.04
N PRO A 31 30.58 -6.44 -8.55
CA PRO A 31 30.64 -5.92 -7.20
C PRO A 31 29.65 -4.76 -6.99
N PRO A 32 29.17 -4.55 -5.75
CA PRO A 32 28.20 -3.48 -5.42
C PRO A 32 28.65 -2.10 -5.89
N SER A 33 29.97 -1.81 -5.81
CA SER A 33 30.57 -0.54 -6.21
C SER A 33 30.42 -0.23 -7.71
N SER A 34 30.30 -1.26 -8.55
CA SER A 34 30.08 -1.10 -10.00
C SER A 34 28.61 -0.94 -10.36
N ILE A 35 27.71 -1.58 -9.60
CA ILE A 35 26.28 -1.60 -9.85
C ILE A 35 25.62 -0.31 -9.40
N LEU A 36 25.89 0.13 -8.18
CA LEU A 36 25.19 1.22 -7.54
C LEU A 36 25.25 2.54 -8.33
N PRO A 37 26.41 3.01 -8.84
CA PRO A 37 26.46 4.25 -9.62
C PRO A 37 25.62 4.18 -10.90
N LEU A 38 25.63 3.03 -11.58
CA LEU A 38 24.84 2.83 -12.80
C LEU A 38 23.35 2.78 -12.50
N TYR A 39 22.96 2.14 -11.40
CA TYR A 39 21.58 2.12 -10.93
C TYR A 39 21.08 3.53 -10.58
N LEU A 40 21.91 4.33 -9.89
CA LEU A 40 21.57 5.70 -9.49
C LEU A 40 21.53 6.68 -10.68
N ALA A 41 22.24 6.38 -11.78
CA ALA A 41 22.20 7.19 -13.00
C ALA A 41 20.84 7.13 -13.73
N HIS A 42 20.01 6.12 -13.46
CA HIS A 42 18.67 6.04 -14.01
C HIS A 42 17.71 6.99 -13.27
N PRO A 43 16.81 7.67 -14.00
CA PRO A 43 15.84 8.58 -13.40
C PRO A 43 14.87 7.86 -12.46
N ALA A 44 14.44 8.54 -11.41
CA ALA A 44 13.39 8.06 -10.52
C ALA A 44 11.99 8.34 -11.14
N PRO A 45 10.96 7.51 -10.88
CA PRO A 45 11.01 6.25 -10.12
C PRO A 45 11.66 5.13 -10.92
N ARG A 46 12.56 4.38 -10.26
CA ARG A 46 13.26 3.26 -10.88
C ARG A 46 12.40 2.01 -10.89
N THR A 47 12.51 1.23 -11.96
CA THR A 47 11.80 -0.05 -12.06
C THR A 47 12.45 -1.11 -11.16
N SER A 48 11.66 -2.08 -10.68
CA SER A 48 12.16 -3.21 -9.88
C SER A 48 13.11 -4.13 -10.66
N THR A 49 13.11 -4.05 -11.98
CA THR A 49 14.01 -4.78 -12.87
C THR A 49 14.71 -3.79 -13.78
N LEU A 50 16.03 -3.74 -13.71
CA LEU A 50 16.86 -2.81 -14.50
C LEU A 50 18.00 -3.56 -15.18
N HIS A 51 18.06 -3.50 -16.52
CA HIS A 51 19.16 -4.08 -17.27
C HIS A 51 20.31 -3.09 -17.44
N LEU A 52 21.52 -3.50 -17.07
CA LEU A 52 22.76 -2.72 -17.14
C LEU A 52 23.70 -3.32 -18.20
N PRO A 53 23.58 -2.94 -19.48
CA PRO A 53 24.38 -3.50 -20.57
C PRO A 53 25.85 -3.08 -20.51
N ASN A 54 26.16 -1.97 -19.81
CA ASN A 54 27.50 -1.39 -19.71
C ASN A 54 28.43 -2.16 -18.77
N LEU A 55 27.90 -3.11 -18.00
CA LEU A 55 28.69 -4.00 -17.16
C LEU A 55 29.28 -5.17 -17.97
N SER A 56 30.42 -5.65 -17.56
CA SER A 56 31.03 -6.84 -18.13
C SER A 56 31.21 -7.92 -17.05
N PRO A 57 30.35 -8.95 -17.07
CA PRO A 57 29.28 -9.27 -18.02
C PRO A 57 28.05 -8.35 -17.89
N PRO A 58 27.23 -8.23 -18.96
CA PRO A 58 25.94 -7.53 -18.87
C PRO A 58 25.08 -8.11 -17.74
N THR A 59 24.46 -7.26 -16.95
CA THR A 59 23.82 -7.68 -15.70
C THR A 59 22.43 -7.09 -15.60
N THR A 60 21.48 -7.90 -15.16
CA THR A 60 20.14 -7.44 -14.79
C THR A 60 20.07 -7.32 -13.26
N CYS A 61 19.66 -6.16 -12.76
CA CYS A 61 19.49 -5.93 -11.34
C CYS A 61 18.00 -5.99 -10.99
N TYR A 62 17.69 -6.80 -9.99
CA TYR A 62 16.37 -6.89 -9.38
C TYR A 62 16.40 -6.14 -8.06
N THR A 63 15.44 -5.24 -7.84
CA THR A 63 15.50 -4.33 -6.69
C THR A 63 14.15 -4.18 -6.01
N ILE A 64 14.19 -4.11 -4.68
CA ILE A 64 13.06 -3.69 -3.85
C ILE A 64 13.55 -2.65 -2.84
N THR A 65 12.66 -1.74 -2.45
CA THR A 65 12.93 -0.79 -1.36
C THR A 65 11.96 -1.05 -0.22
N ARG A 66 12.50 -1.21 1.00
CA ARG A 66 11.70 -1.43 2.21
C ARG A 66 12.35 -0.77 3.41
N ASP A 67 11.57 -0.03 4.20
CA ASP A 67 12.04 0.67 5.40
C ASP A 67 13.30 1.55 5.14
N ALA A 68 13.32 2.27 4.01
CA ALA A 68 14.46 3.06 3.52
C ALA A 68 15.73 2.25 3.17
N LEU A 69 15.67 0.92 3.13
CA LEU A 69 16.74 0.05 2.67
C LEU A 69 16.51 -0.38 1.23
N LEU A 70 17.57 -0.34 0.42
CA LEU A 70 17.56 -0.82 -0.96
C LEU A 70 18.18 -2.22 -1.02
N PHE A 71 17.39 -3.21 -1.42
CA PHE A 71 17.84 -4.57 -1.68
C PHE A 71 18.08 -4.73 -3.16
N VAL A 72 19.25 -5.23 -3.54
CA VAL A 72 19.66 -5.42 -4.93
C VAL A 72 20.16 -6.84 -5.12
N SER A 73 19.59 -7.55 -6.07
CA SER A 73 20.10 -8.84 -6.51
C SER A 73 20.53 -8.76 -7.97
N PRO A 74 21.85 -8.78 -8.26
CA PRO A 74 22.34 -8.80 -9.62
C PRO A 74 22.29 -10.22 -10.20
N SER A 75 21.98 -10.33 -11.49
CA SER A 75 22.07 -11.57 -12.25
C SER A 75 22.76 -11.35 -13.59
N THR A 76 23.74 -12.17 -13.86
CA THR A 76 24.45 -12.23 -15.16
C THR A 76 23.84 -13.27 -16.09
N TYR A 77 22.79 -13.93 -15.68
CA TYR A 77 22.03 -14.93 -16.41
C TYR A 77 20.58 -14.51 -16.54
N ASP A 78 19.91 -15.10 -17.50
CA ASP A 78 18.46 -15.02 -17.60
C ASP A 78 17.80 -15.86 -16.51
N ILE A 79 17.09 -15.19 -15.61
CA ILE A 79 16.39 -15.79 -14.48
C ILE A 79 14.97 -15.21 -14.43
N GLU A 80 14.01 -15.99 -13.96
CA GLU A 80 12.63 -15.56 -13.77
C GLU A 80 12.55 -14.35 -12.84
N PRO A 81 12.16 -13.15 -13.33
CA PRO A 81 12.16 -11.91 -12.53
C PRO A 81 11.30 -11.99 -11.26
N LEU A 82 10.11 -12.59 -11.36
CA LEU A 82 9.19 -12.70 -10.22
C LEU A 82 9.76 -13.60 -9.13
N SER A 83 10.49 -14.65 -9.49
CA SER A 83 11.16 -15.54 -8.53
C SER A 83 12.19 -14.78 -7.68
N VAL A 84 13.00 -13.92 -8.32
CA VAL A 84 14.00 -13.11 -7.61
C VAL A 84 13.34 -12.05 -6.75
N LEU A 85 12.35 -11.33 -7.26
CA LEU A 85 11.64 -10.29 -6.51
C LEU A 85 10.91 -10.90 -5.30
N GLU A 86 10.24 -12.03 -5.45
CA GLU A 86 9.59 -12.74 -4.34
C GLU A 86 10.62 -13.16 -3.29
N PHE A 87 11.78 -13.69 -3.72
CA PHE A 87 12.86 -14.03 -2.80
C PHE A 87 13.34 -12.79 -1.99
N LEU A 88 13.53 -11.63 -2.65
CA LEU A 88 13.91 -10.40 -1.98
C LEU A 88 12.86 -9.96 -0.93
N HIS A 89 11.58 -10.07 -1.27
CA HIS A 89 10.51 -9.78 -0.32
C HIS A 89 10.52 -10.74 0.88
N ARG A 90 10.73 -12.04 0.64
CA ARG A 90 10.85 -13.04 1.71
C ARG A 90 12.05 -12.79 2.61
N VAL A 91 13.18 -12.39 2.04
CA VAL A 91 14.36 -12.00 2.82
C VAL A 91 14.04 -10.79 3.71
N ALA A 92 13.42 -9.75 3.15
CA ALA A 92 13.05 -8.57 3.93
C ALA A 92 12.04 -8.90 5.05
N ASP A 93 11.09 -9.82 4.80
CA ASP A 93 10.15 -10.30 5.80
C ASP A 93 10.86 -11.09 6.92
N ALA A 94 11.74 -12.03 6.55
CA ALA A 94 12.53 -12.80 7.51
C ALA A 94 13.41 -11.90 8.38
N LEU A 95 14.13 -10.96 7.77
CA LEU A 95 14.94 -10.00 8.53
C LEU A 95 14.10 -9.14 9.46
N SER A 96 12.92 -8.68 9.03
CA SER A 96 11.99 -7.92 9.87
C SER A 96 11.45 -8.75 11.04
N GLU A 97 11.25 -10.04 10.84
CA GLU A 97 10.78 -10.96 11.89
C GLU A 97 11.85 -11.22 12.95
N PHE A 98 13.10 -11.41 12.54
CA PHE A 98 14.21 -11.70 13.45
C PHE A 98 14.80 -10.46 14.13
N LEU A 99 14.92 -9.35 13.39
CA LEU A 99 15.57 -8.13 13.87
C LEU A 99 14.56 -7.05 14.33
N GLY A 100 13.27 -7.26 14.05
CA GLY A 100 12.17 -6.35 14.41
C GLY A 100 11.86 -5.31 13.33
N SER A 101 10.60 -4.87 13.28
CA SER A 101 10.08 -3.86 12.37
C SER A 101 9.99 -2.50 13.07
N PRO A 102 10.33 -1.36 12.41
CA PRO A 102 10.91 -1.28 11.06
C PRO A 102 12.33 -1.83 11.00
N LEU A 103 12.73 -2.34 9.81
CA LEU A 103 14.07 -2.86 9.60
C LEU A 103 15.07 -1.69 9.48
N LEU A 104 16.05 -1.65 10.39
CA LEU A 104 17.06 -0.59 10.45
C LEU A 104 18.43 -1.10 10.03
N ALA A 105 19.17 -0.27 9.29
CA ALA A 105 20.57 -0.52 8.89
C ALA A 105 21.46 -0.94 10.08
N SER A 106 21.35 -0.22 11.18
CA SER A 106 22.11 -0.49 12.40
C SER A 106 21.84 -1.86 13.03
N ARG A 107 20.62 -2.39 12.89
CA ARG A 107 20.26 -3.72 13.38
C ARG A 107 20.84 -4.82 12.52
N ILE A 108 20.84 -4.65 11.19
CA ILE A 108 21.47 -5.58 10.25
C ILE A 108 22.95 -5.67 10.56
N THR A 109 23.63 -4.53 10.73
CA THR A 109 25.06 -4.48 11.04
C THR A 109 25.40 -5.07 12.40
N ALA A 110 24.57 -4.81 13.42
CA ALA A 110 24.80 -5.33 14.78
C ALA A 110 24.55 -6.83 14.92
N SER A 111 23.74 -7.43 14.02
CA SER A 111 23.37 -8.85 14.05
C SER A 111 23.77 -9.56 12.77
N TYR A 112 24.95 -9.22 12.24
CA TYR A 112 25.42 -9.74 10.95
C TYR A 112 25.53 -11.26 10.91
N ASP A 113 25.91 -11.88 12.02
CA ASP A 113 25.98 -13.34 12.22
C ASP A 113 24.62 -14.00 12.03
N VAL A 114 23.57 -13.43 12.63
CA VAL A 114 22.19 -13.90 12.48
C VAL A 114 21.70 -13.69 11.05
N VAL A 115 21.99 -12.54 10.45
CA VAL A 115 21.65 -12.25 9.05
C VAL A 115 22.29 -13.24 8.09
N ALA A 116 23.59 -13.54 8.26
CA ALA A 116 24.29 -14.50 7.43
C ALA A 116 23.70 -15.92 7.54
N GLN A 117 23.32 -16.34 8.75
CA GLN A 117 22.65 -17.63 8.96
C GLN A 117 21.26 -17.66 8.29
N ILE A 118 20.46 -16.59 8.41
CA ILE A 118 19.16 -16.50 7.75
C ILE A 118 19.32 -16.62 6.25
N LEU A 119 20.23 -15.85 5.64
CA LEU A 119 20.44 -15.86 4.20
C LEU A 119 20.96 -17.22 3.70
N GLY A 120 21.87 -17.85 4.45
CA GLY A 120 22.36 -19.19 4.13
C GLY A 120 21.29 -20.28 4.27
N ALA A 121 20.36 -20.14 5.22
CA ALA A 121 19.23 -21.06 5.36
C ALA A 121 18.15 -20.84 4.28
N MET A 122 17.97 -19.61 3.80
CA MET A 122 16.96 -19.27 2.81
C MET A 122 17.31 -19.71 1.39
N ALA A 123 18.59 -19.82 1.06
CA ALA A 123 19.00 -20.28 -0.29
C ALA A 123 20.30 -21.10 -0.23
N ASP A 124 20.27 -22.27 -0.83
CA ASP A 124 21.44 -23.14 -0.99
C ASP A 124 22.02 -22.99 -2.39
N GLY A 125 23.27 -22.50 -2.48
CA GLY A 125 23.91 -22.22 -3.77
C GLY A 125 23.11 -21.27 -4.67
N GLY A 126 22.29 -20.38 -4.09
CA GLY A 126 21.43 -19.45 -4.79
C GLY A 126 20.08 -20.01 -5.23
N VAL A 127 19.77 -21.26 -4.89
CA VAL A 127 18.45 -21.85 -5.10
C VAL A 127 17.62 -21.65 -3.84
N PRO A 128 16.50 -20.89 -3.88
CA PRO A 128 15.64 -20.71 -2.72
C PRO A 128 15.14 -22.05 -2.17
N CYS A 129 15.27 -22.27 -0.86
CA CYS A 129 14.89 -23.50 -0.21
C CYS A 129 13.94 -23.30 0.96
N GLU A 130 14.31 -22.51 1.97
CA GLU A 130 13.47 -22.33 3.17
C GLU A 130 13.17 -20.86 3.39
N SER A 131 11.89 -20.49 3.48
CA SER A 131 11.45 -19.12 3.70
C SER A 131 10.46 -18.98 4.85
N GLU A 132 10.07 -20.08 5.48
CA GLU A 132 9.11 -20.08 6.59
C GLU A 132 9.81 -19.67 7.90
N GLY A 133 9.31 -18.60 8.54
CA GLY A 133 9.92 -18.05 9.77
C GLY A 133 10.10 -19.07 10.89
N ASN A 134 9.19 -20.05 11.02
CA ASN A 134 9.31 -21.10 12.04
C ASN A 134 10.45 -22.08 11.74
N ALA A 135 10.64 -22.44 10.47
CA ALA A 135 11.75 -23.31 10.08
C ALA A 135 13.08 -22.57 10.20
N LEU A 136 13.13 -21.31 9.84
CA LEU A 136 14.31 -20.45 10.02
C LEU A 136 14.69 -20.31 11.52
N ARG A 137 13.72 -20.19 12.43
CA ARG A 137 13.98 -20.15 13.89
C ARG A 137 14.55 -21.46 14.43
N ASP A 138 14.32 -22.58 13.75
CA ASP A 138 14.93 -23.86 14.12
C ASP A 138 16.37 -24.00 13.67
N THR A 139 16.72 -23.28 12.60
CA THR A 139 18.02 -23.38 11.93
C THR A 139 18.99 -22.28 12.38
N VAL A 140 18.44 -21.07 12.68
CA VAL A 140 19.24 -19.89 13.02
C VAL A 140 19.46 -19.80 14.54
N GLU A 141 20.72 -19.80 14.95
CA GLU A 141 21.09 -19.59 16.36
C GLU A 141 21.02 -18.11 16.71
N THR A 142 19.99 -17.73 17.45
CA THR A 142 19.86 -16.38 18.00
C THR A 142 20.56 -16.30 19.36
N GLY A 143 21.57 -15.45 19.48
CA GLY A 143 22.20 -15.17 20.77
C GLY A 143 21.21 -14.57 21.79
N PRO A 144 21.50 -14.65 23.09
CA PRO A 144 20.56 -14.27 24.18
C PRO A 144 20.09 -12.80 24.14
N GLY A 145 20.74 -11.92 23.39
CA GLY A 145 20.35 -10.50 23.26
C GLY A 145 19.33 -10.19 22.17
N VAL A 146 19.17 -11.07 21.19
CA VAL A 146 18.24 -10.82 20.04
C VAL A 146 16.81 -11.18 20.43
N LEU A 147 16.64 -12.18 21.29
CA LEU A 147 15.33 -12.58 21.82
C LEU A 147 14.72 -11.56 22.78
N ASP A 148 15.53 -10.81 23.54
CA ASP A 148 15.04 -9.77 24.46
C ASP A 148 14.42 -8.57 23.72
N GLY A 149 14.90 -8.24 22.53
CA GLY A 149 14.32 -7.18 21.69
C GLY A 149 12.91 -7.53 21.15
N VAL A 150 12.62 -8.81 20.95
CA VAL A 150 11.32 -9.31 20.49
C VAL A 150 10.37 -9.53 21.68
N LEU A 151 10.87 -10.01 22.82
CA LEU A 151 10.08 -10.18 24.04
C LEU A 151 9.74 -8.84 24.73
N GLY A 152 10.61 -7.83 24.63
CA GLY A 152 10.37 -6.49 25.20
C GLY A 152 9.18 -5.74 24.56
N LYS A 153 8.76 -6.10 23.36
CA LYS A 153 7.54 -5.56 22.70
C LYS A 153 6.24 -6.25 23.13
N ILE A 154 6.30 -7.33 23.92
CA ILE A 154 5.12 -8.06 24.42
C ILE A 154 4.68 -7.52 25.81
N GLY A 155 5.14 -6.33 26.23
CA GLY A 155 4.56 -5.62 27.38
C GLY A 155 4.62 -6.36 28.71
N LEU A 156 5.65 -7.19 28.93
CA LEU A 156 5.97 -7.68 30.27
C LEU A 156 6.90 -6.66 30.92
N PRO A 157 6.57 -6.11 32.12
CA PRO A 157 7.48 -5.24 32.83
C PRO A 157 8.73 -6.01 33.20
N ALA A 158 9.89 -5.57 32.70
CA ALA A 158 11.18 -6.00 33.16
C ALA A 158 11.34 -5.55 34.63
N GLY A 159 11.12 -6.44 35.57
CA GLY A 159 11.24 -6.08 36.97
C GLY A 159 10.63 -7.11 37.92
N SER A 160 11.20 -8.29 37.98
CA SER A 160 11.28 -9.02 39.25
C SER A 160 12.54 -9.89 39.24
N SER A 161 13.62 -9.27 39.64
CA SER A 161 14.74 -10.00 40.24
C SER A 161 14.19 -10.77 41.44
N THR A 162 13.99 -12.06 41.28
CA THR A 162 13.75 -12.94 42.42
C THR A 162 15.00 -12.94 43.30
N PRO A 163 14.90 -12.53 44.55
CA PRO A 163 16.03 -12.69 45.47
C PRO A 163 16.27 -14.17 45.69
N THR A 164 17.48 -14.59 45.38
CA THR A 164 18.00 -15.90 45.74
C THR A 164 18.00 -16.00 47.28
N LEU A 165 17.06 -16.72 47.85
CA LEU A 165 17.10 -17.12 49.22
C LEU A 165 18.22 -18.17 49.37
N GLN A 166 19.35 -17.73 49.89
CA GLN A 166 20.34 -18.59 50.50
C GLN A 166 19.70 -19.28 51.71
N GLN A 167 19.54 -20.57 51.65
CA GLN A 167 19.30 -21.39 52.81
C GLN A 167 20.64 -21.90 53.32
N PRO A 168 20.98 -21.70 54.62
CA PRO A 168 22.19 -22.26 55.20
C PRO A 168 21.95 -23.67 55.70
N GLY A 169 22.85 -24.56 55.33
CA GLY A 169 23.33 -25.64 56.08
C GLY A 169 22.46 -26.85 56.41
N SER A 170 22.78 -27.97 55.80
CA SER A 170 22.86 -29.23 56.54
C SER A 170 23.94 -30.10 55.89
N GLN A 171 25.05 -30.29 56.70
CA GLN A 171 25.98 -31.37 56.52
C GLN A 171 25.30 -32.67 56.95
N PHE A 172 25.51 -33.73 56.18
CA PHE A 172 25.73 -35.14 56.57
C PHE A 172 25.71 -35.95 55.27
N GLY A 173 26.81 -36.51 54.85
CA GLY A 173 27.36 -37.77 55.34
C GLY A 173 27.26 -38.79 54.19
N GLY A 174 28.39 -39.11 53.58
CA GLY A 174 28.84 -40.47 53.31
C GLY A 174 28.22 -41.25 52.13
N GLY A 175 29.07 -41.67 51.21
CA GLY A 175 28.80 -42.85 50.42
C GLY A 175 29.20 -42.73 48.91
N GLY A 176 30.43 -43.08 48.61
CA GLY A 176 30.96 -43.22 47.30
C GLY A 176 30.22 -44.22 46.42
N ARG A 177 30.02 -43.87 45.18
CA ARG A 177 29.96 -44.82 44.05
C ARG A 177 30.61 -44.22 42.84
N ILE A 178 31.72 -44.80 42.48
CA ILE A 178 32.47 -44.73 41.25
C ILE A 178 31.58 -45.29 40.13
N GLY A 179 31.48 -44.55 38.99
CA GLY A 179 30.91 -45.09 37.79
C GLY A 179 29.95 -44.15 37.05
N ALA A 180 30.42 -42.97 36.64
CA ALA A 180 29.76 -42.26 35.58
C ALA A 180 30.31 -42.75 34.23
N PRO A 181 29.49 -43.27 33.33
CA PRO A 181 29.96 -43.53 31.96
C PRO A 181 30.20 -42.19 31.28
N LEU A 182 31.42 -42.04 30.76
CA LEU A 182 31.84 -40.99 29.86
C LEU A 182 30.82 -40.89 28.72
N ARG A 183 30.16 -39.78 28.62
CA ARG A 183 29.43 -39.40 27.39
C ARG A 183 30.46 -39.29 26.26
N PRO A 184 30.24 -39.91 25.09
CA PRO A 184 31.09 -39.70 23.93
C PRO A 184 30.99 -38.24 23.49
N ILE A 185 32.09 -37.52 23.57
CA ILE A 185 32.29 -36.26 22.86
C ILE A 185 32.50 -36.67 21.42
N GLY A 186 31.53 -36.39 20.57
CA GLY A 186 31.64 -36.65 19.13
C GLY A 186 30.36 -37.20 18.54
N GLY A 187 29.33 -36.42 18.53
CA GLY A 187 28.15 -36.59 17.72
C GLY A 187 27.76 -35.20 17.25
N ILE A 188 28.18 -34.90 16.04
CA ILE A 188 27.54 -33.91 15.16
C ILE A 188 26.05 -33.96 15.46
N GLY A 189 25.47 -32.81 15.80
CA GLY A 189 24.09 -32.64 16.21
C GLY A 189 23.13 -33.57 15.49
N GLY A 190 22.73 -34.60 16.21
CA GLY A 190 21.60 -35.39 15.78
C GLY A 190 20.43 -34.43 15.76
N ALA A 191 19.96 -34.17 14.60
CA ALA A 191 18.64 -33.67 14.36
C ALA A 191 17.68 -34.35 15.33
N GLU A 192 17.30 -33.68 16.41
CA GLU A 192 15.98 -33.87 17.00
C GLU A 192 14.99 -33.28 16.01
N THR A 193 15.25 -33.67 14.75
CA THR A 193 14.44 -33.42 13.61
C THR A 193 13.07 -33.98 13.87
N ALA A 194 12.11 -33.09 13.92
CA ALA A 194 10.81 -33.32 13.29
C ALA A 194 9.99 -34.53 13.77
N GLN A 195 10.25 -35.15 14.88
CA GLN A 195 9.37 -36.20 15.41
C GLN A 195 8.10 -35.64 16.08
N GLY A 196 7.93 -34.32 16.11
CA GLY A 196 6.79 -33.67 16.78
C GLY A 196 5.84 -32.85 15.90
N SER A 197 6.25 -32.44 14.70
CA SER A 197 5.38 -31.57 13.89
C SER A 197 4.66 -32.36 12.82
N ALA A 198 3.32 -32.40 12.88
CA ALA A 198 2.50 -33.02 11.86
C ALA A 198 2.49 -32.22 10.53
N VAL A 199 3.00 -31.00 10.54
CA VAL A 199 3.05 -30.10 9.39
C VAL A 199 4.34 -29.26 9.43
N PRO A 200 5.00 -29.02 8.27
CA PRO A 200 6.29 -28.34 8.21
C PRO A 200 6.28 -26.91 8.76
N TRP A 201 5.19 -26.19 8.54
CA TRP A 201 5.05 -24.77 8.88
C TRP A 201 4.59 -24.50 10.32
N ARG A 202 4.37 -25.54 11.17
CA ARG A 202 3.94 -25.34 12.55
C ARG A 202 4.46 -26.43 13.47
N ARG A 203 5.13 -26.01 14.55
CA ARG A 203 5.59 -26.89 15.63
C ARG A 203 4.42 -27.37 16.49
N SER A 204 4.55 -28.55 17.07
CA SER A 204 3.53 -29.11 17.96
C SER A 204 3.53 -28.48 19.37
N ASN A 205 4.65 -27.89 19.77
CA ASN A 205 4.88 -27.36 21.14
C ASN A 205 4.66 -25.83 21.25
N VAL A 206 4.04 -25.18 20.26
CA VAL A 206 3.72 -23.75 20.30
C VAL A 206 2.86 -23.43 21.52
N ARG A 207 3.27 -22.44 22.31
CA ARG A 207 2.54 -21.97 23.50
C ARG A 207 2.45 -20.45 23.49
N HIS A 208 1.25 -19.94 23.72
CA HIS A 208 0.95 -18.52 23.89
C HIS A 208 0.23 -18.30 25.22
N THR A 209 0.49 -17.17 25.86
CA THR A 209 -0.19 -16.76 27.09
C THR A 209 -1.63 -16.34 26.85
N SER A 210 -1.88 -15.69 25.69
CA SER A 210 -3.21 -15.36 25.18
C SER A 210 -3.41 -16.00 23.81
N ASN A 211 -4.58 -16.60 23.61
CA ASN A 211 -4.92 -17.18 22.32
C ASN A 211 -5.70 -16.18 21.49
N GLU A 212 -5.13 -15.76 20.34
CA GLU A 212 -5.66 -14.69 19.48
C GLU A 212 -5.57 -15.08 18.00
N LEU A 213 -6.59 -14.73 17.26
CA LEU A 213 -6.66 -14.90 15.81
C LEU A 213 -7.09 -13.58 15.16
N TYR A 214 -6.35 -13.11 14.17
CA TYR A 214 -6.69 -11.91 13.41
C TYR A 214 -6.70 -12.22 11.92
N VAL A 215 -7.69 -11.65 11.24
CA VAL A 215 -7.84 -11.72 9.78
C VAL A 215 -7.90 -10.30 9.25
N ASP A 216 -6.89 -9.89 8.50
CA ASP A 216 -6.84 -8.60 7.85
C ASP A 216 -7.05 -8.82 6.35
N LEU A 217 -8.16 -8.32 5.81
CA LEU A 217 -8.40 -8.30 4.37
C LEU A 217 -8.02 -6.92 3.85
N ILE A 218 -7.10 -6.89 2.92
CA ILE A 218 -6.54 -5.66 2.36
C ILE A 218 -6.74 -5.72 0.85
N GLU A 219 -7.35 -4.70 0.27
CA GLU A 219 -7.50 -4.54 -1.18
C GLU A 219 -6.85 -3.25 -1.65
N GLU A 220 -6.01 -3.34 -2.66
CA GLU A 220 -5.46 -2.21 -3.41
C GLU A 220 -6.23 -2.04 -4.71
N VAL A 221 -6.82 -0.85 -4.89
CA VAL A 221 -7.73 -0.55 -6.00
C VAL A 221 -7.01 0.24 -7.07
N ASN A 222 -7.15 -0.25 -8.32
CA ASN A 222 -6.65 0.38 -9.53
C ASN A 222 -7.80 0.60 -10.51
N VAL A 223 -8.07 1.86 -10.86
CA VAL A 223 -9.19 2.26 -11.71
C VAL A 223 -8.74 3.31 -12.71
N THR A 224 -9.09 3.13 -13.96
CA THR A 224 -8.90 4.15 -15.00
C THR A 224 -10.25 4.65 -15.47
N LEU A 225 -10.47 5.96 -15.34
CA LEU A 225 -11.70 6.63 -15.74
C LEU A 225 -11.48 7.46 -17.01
N ALA A 226 -12.43 7.40 -17.92
CA ALA A 226 -12.51 8.30 -19.06
C ALA A 226 -12.89 9.72 -18.61
N PRO A 227 -12.70 10.77 -19.45
CA PRO A 227 -13.15 12.13 -19.16
C PRO A 227 -14.66 12.24 -18.86
N SER A 228 -15.45 11.31 -19.40
CA SER A 228 -16.89 11.20 -19.12
C SER A 228 -17.23 10.64 -17.73
N GLY A 229 -16.23 10.24 -16.93
CA GLY A 229 -16.41 9.55 -15.65
C GLY A 229 -16.73 8.05 -15.78
N ARG A 230 -16.77 7.50 -17.01
CA ARG A 230 -16.99 6.07 -17.24
C ARG A 230 -15.71 5.29 -16.92
N ALA A 231 -15.81 4.20 -16.15
CA ALA A 231 -14.70 3.31 -15.92
C ALA A 231 -14.29 2.59 -17.21
N LEU A 232 -13.01 2.65 -17.54
CA LEU A 232 -12.39 1.90 -18.63
C LEU A 232 -11.81 0.58 -18.11
N ALA A 233 -11.27 0.59 -16.90
CA ALA A 233 -10.75 -0.57 -16.19
C ALA A 233 -10.91 -0.34 -14.68
N ALA A 234 -11.23 -1.39 -13.93
CA ALA A 234 -11.29 -1.33 -12.47
C ALA A 234 -10.99 -2.70 -11.88
N PHE A 235 -9.86 -2.81 -11.19
CA PHE A 235 -9.40 -4.04 -10.56
C PHE A 235 -9.05 -3.78 -9.10
N ALA A 236 -9.21 -4.82 -8.28
CA ALA A 236 -8.70 -4.83 -6.92
C ALA A 236 -7.75 -6.02 -6.74
N SER A 237 -6.53 -5.74 -6.29
CA SER A 237 -5.58 -6.77 -5.84
C SER A 237 -5.76 -6.96 -4.35
N GLY A 238 -6.24 -8.14 -3.95
CA GLY A 238 -6.59 -8.45 -2.58
C GLY A 238 -5.61 -9.40 -1.90
N SER A 239 -5.42 -9.22 -0.60
CA SER A 239 -4.69 -10.15 0.24
C SER A 239 -5.45 -10.44 1.54
N VAL A 240 -5.38 -11.70 1.97
CA VAL A 240 -5.88 -12.15 3.27
C VAL A 240 -4.66 -12.41 4.16
N ALA A 241 -4.30 -11.41 4.96
CA ALA A 241 -3.25 -11.58 5.96
C ALA A 241 -3.85 -12.19 7.24
N PHE A 242 -3.26 -13.28 7.69
CA PHE A 242 -3.72 -14.00 8.86
C PHE A 242 -2.66 -13.95 9.97
N THR A 243 -3.09 -13.69 11.20
CA THR A 243 -2.21 -13.75 12.37
C THR A 243 -2.75 -14.80 13.34
N SER A 244 -1.93 -15.82 13.60
CA SER A 244 -2.23 -16.89 14.54
C SER A 244 -1.29 -16.81 15.75
N ARG A 245 -1.86 -16.52 16.91
CA ARG A 245 -1.21 -16.62 18.22
C ARG A 245 -2.01 -17.57 19.08
N VAL A 246 -1.97 -18.84 18.73
CA VAL A 246 -2.77 -19.88 19.40
C VAL A 246 -1.86 -21.03 19.79
N SER A 247 -2.01 -21.54 20.99
CA SER A 247 -1.21 -22.67 21.48
C SER A 247 -1.57 -23.97 20.76
N GLY A 248 -0.60 -24.86 20.60
CA GLY A 248 -0.77 -26.16 19.94
C GLY A 248 -0.91 -26.05 18.42
N VAL A 249 -1.61 -26.99 17.83
CA VAL A 249 -1.86 -27.13 16.39
C VAL A 249 -3.36 -26.98 16.12
N PRO A 250 -3.87 -25.73 15.97
CA PRO A 250 -5.28 -25.49 15.70
C PRO A 250 -5.63 -25.85 14.26
N ASP A 251 -6.76 -26.49 14.03
CA ASP A 251 -7.35 -26.68 12.71
C ASP A 251 -8.45 -25.64 12.52
N LEU A 252 -8.31 -24.77 11.52
CA LEU A 252 -9.17 -23.62 11.31
C LEU A 252 -10.04 -23.76 10.05
N LEU A 253 -11.23 -23.16 10.13
CA LEU A 253 -12.13 -23.01 9.02
C LEU A 253 -12.54 -21.54 8.91
N LEU A 254 -12.09 -20.88 7.84
CA LEU A 254 -12.44 -19.50 7.51
C LEU A 254 -13.44 -19.51 6.35
N SER A 255 -14.59 -18.91 6.57
CA SER A 255 -15.63 -18.76 5.57
C SER A 255 -15.75 -17.31 5.14
N LEU A 256 -15.70 -17.06 3.82
CA LEU A 256 -15.88 -15.76 3.21
C LEU A 256 -17.27 -15.67 2.57
N THR A 257 -17.79 -14.45 2.42
CA THR A 257 -19.05 -14.15 1.73
C THR A 257 -18.93 -12.83 0.97
N THR A 258 -19.82 -12.61 0.01
CA THR A 258 -19.94 -11.34 -0.73
C THR A 258 -21.19 -10.58 -0.27
N THR A 259 -21.21 -9.26 -0.42
CA THR A 259 -22.30 -8.40 0.06
C THR A 259 -23.66 -8.71 -0.62
N GLY A 260 -23.64 -9.30 -1.83
CA GLY A 260 -24.85 -9.72 -2.57
C GLY A 260 -25.50 -11.03 -2.08
N GLY A 261 -24.79 -11.80 -1.23
CA GLY A 261 -25.19 -13.13 -0.80
C GLY A 261 -26.09 -13.20 0.43
N LYS A 262 -26.76 -12.13 0.83
CA LYS A 262 -27.67 -12.15 1.99
C LYS A 262 -28.83 -13.11 1.75
N GLY A 263 -28.79 -14.24 2.42
CA GLY A 263 -29.98 -15.09 2.64
C GLY A 263 -30.14 -16.32 1.74
N VAL A 264 -29.18 -16.65 0.90
CA VAL A 264 -29.21 -17.95 0.23
C VAL A 264 -28.59 -18.98 1.19
N MET A 265 -29.41 -19.60 2.00
CA MET A 265 -29.13 -20.94 2.57
C MET A 265 -29.01 -21.93 1.40
N GLY A 266 -28.01 -21.72 0.55
CA GLY A 266 -27.75 -22.57 -0.60
C GLY A 266 -26.64 -23.55 -0.25
N SER A 267 -26.71 -24.71 -0.87
CA SER A 267 -25.67 -25.74 -0.89
C SER A 267 -24.27 -25.10 -1.03
N GLY A 268 -23.29 -25.63 -0.30
CA GLY A 268 -21.89 -25.14 -0.32
C GLY A 268 -21.31 -24.94 -1.71
N SER A 269 -21.78 -25.69 -2.70
CA SER A 269 -21.38 -25.55 -4.11
C SER A 269 -21.71 -24.18 -4.71
N ARG A 270 -22.91 -23.63 -4.48
CA ARG A 270 -23.27 -22.28 -5.00
C ARG A 270 -22.42 -21.18 -4.40
N ARG A 271 -22.06 -21.33 -3.13
CA ARG A 271 -21.17 -20.39 -2.46
C ARG A 271 -19.76 -20.44 -3.05
N ALA A 272 -19.24 -21.65 -3.30
CA ALA A 272 -17.95 -21.82 -3.94
C ALA A 272 -17.93 -21.16 -5.32
N GLU A 273 -18.96 -21.37 -6.14
CA GLU A 273 -19.11 -20.75 -7.46
C GLU A 273 -19.17 -19.22 -7.38
N GLN A 274 -19.91 -18.65 -6.43
CA GLN A 274 -19.99 -17.20 -6.25
C GLN A 274 -18.65 -16.59 -5.83
N LEU A 275 -17.95 -17.22 -4.89
CA LEU A 275 -16.63 -16.73 -4.45
C LEU A 275 -15.57 -16.86 -5.54
N GLN A 276 -15.58 -17.98 -6.27
CA GLN A 276 -14.68 -18.20 -7.40
C GLN A 276 -14.97 -17.27 -8.58
N GLY A 277 -16.22 -16.83 -8.75
CA GLY A 277 -16.60 -15.83 -9.75
C GLY A 277 -16.19 -14.40 -9.38
N VAL A 278 -15.99 -14.11 -8.09
CA VAL A 278 -15.54 -12.79 -7.62
C VAL A 278 -14.03 -12.75 -7.45
N MET A 279 -13.45 -13.80 -6.88
CA MET A 279 -12.01 -13.90 -6.61
C MET A 279 -11.33 -14.60 -7.79
N GLU A 280 -10.73 -13.84 -8.66
CA GLU A 280 -9.95 -14.36 -9.77
C GLU A 280 -8.50 -14.61 -9.35
N ARG A 281 -7.80 -15.48 -10.08
CA ARG A 281 -6.36 -15.76 -9.89
C ARG A 281 -5.94 -15.94 -8.44
N VAL A 282 -6.71 -16.72 -7.69
CA VAL A 282 -6.45 -16.93 -6.26
C VAL A 282 -5.21 -17.80 -6.07
N VAL A 283 -4.29 -17.30 -5.25
CA VAL A 283 -3.09 -18.02 -4.79
C VAL A 283 -3.21 -18.24 -3.29
N PHE A 284 -2.99 -19.46 -2.83
CA PHE A 284 -3.09 -19.82 -1.43
C PHE A 284 -1.74 -20.20 -0.83
N HIS A 285 -1.59 -19.90 0.46
CA HIS A 285 -0.51 -20.48 1.25
C HIS A 285 -0.60 -22.03 1.24
N PRO A 286 0.54 -22.76 1.21
CA PRO A 286 0.54 -24.23 1.20
C PRO A 286 -0.24 -24.90 2.33
N CYS A 287 -0.49 -24.20 3.45
CA CYS A 287 -1.30 -24.71 4.54
C CYS A 287 -2.78 -24.91 4.19
N VAL A 288 -3.29 -24.31 3.10
CA VAL A 288 -4.72 -24.35 2.72
C VAL A 288 -5.06 -25.66 2.02
N ARG A 289 -6.11 -26.31 2.50
CA ARG A 289 -6.66 -27.52 1.88
C ARG A 289 -7.59 -27.16 0.72
N LEU A 290 -7.09 -27.24 -0.51
CA LEU A 290 -7.78 -26.82 -1.73
C LEU A 290 -9.09 -27.56 -2.01
N ASN A 291 -9.26 -28.80 -1.53
CA ASN A 291 -10.47 -29.58 -1.75
C ASN A 291 -11.71 -28.87 -1.17
N ARG A 292 -11.62 -28.29 0.03
CA ARG A 292 -12.71 -27.55 0.66
C ARG A 292 -13.01 -26.22 -0.02
N TRP A 293 -11.97 -25.56 -0.50
CA TRP A 293 -12.16 -24.35 -1.29
C TRP A 293 -12.98 -24.63 -2.56
N LYS A 294 -12.61 -25.69 -3.29
CA LYS A 294 -13.30 -26.06 -4.53
C LYS A 294 -14.75 -26.49 -4.31
N SER A 295 -15.03 -27.20 -3.22
CA SER A 295 -16.38 -27.75 -2.96
C SER A 295 -17.32 -26.83 -2.18
N GLU A 296 -16.79 -26.07 -1.22
CA GLU A 296 -17.57 -25.30 -0.24
C GLU A 296 -17.26 -23.79 -0.25
N GLY A 297 -16.20 -23.35 -0.94
CA GLY A 297 -15.70 -21.98 -0.88
C GLY A 297 -15.17 -21.59 0.49
N SER A 298 -14.76 -22.58 1.30
CA SER A 298 -14.24 -22.36 2.66
C SER A 298 -12.77 -22.69 2.73
N LEU A 299 -11.98 -21.86 3.43
CA LEU A 299 -10.55 -22.07 3.65
C LEU A 299 -10.35 -22.90 4.91
N SER A 300 -9.90 -24.15 4.76
CA SER A 300 -9.55 -25.03 5.86
C SER A 300 -8.03 -25.21 5.92
N PHE A 301 -7.44 -24.91 7.07
CA PHE A 301 -5.98 -24.90 7.20
C PHE A 301 -5.52 -25.04 8.65
N VAL A 302 -4.27 -25.49 8.80
CA VAL A 302 -3.50 -25.37 10.04
C VAL A 302 -2.55 -24.18 9.83
N PRO A 303 -2.71 -23.08 10.57
CA PRO A 303 -1.94 -21.88 10.33
C PRO A 303 -0.48 -22.03 10.77
N PRO A 304 0.49 -21.42 10.10
CA PRO A 304 1.77 -21.07 10.69
C PRO A 304 1.59 -20.29 11.99
N ASP A 305 2.61 -20.25 12.83
CA ASP A 305 2.60 -19.39 14.01
C ASP A 305 3.04 -17.97 13.63
N GLY A 306 2.33 -16.96 14.12
CA GLY A 306 2.59 -15.56 13.80
C GLY A 306 1.74 -15.04 12.63
N ARG A 307 2.27 -14.06 11.88
CA ARG A 307 1.58 -13.40 10.75
C ARG A 307 2.07 -13.95 9.42
N PHE A 308 1.15 -14.29 8.53
CA PHE A 308 1.44 -14.78 7.18
C PHE A 308 0.33 -14.40 6.20
N ALA A 309 0.62 -14.46 4.90
CA ALA A 309 -0.37 -14.28 3.85
C ALA A 309 -1.08 -15.62 3.59
N LEU A 310 -2.36 -15.70 3.94
CA LEU A 310 -3.17 -16.90 3.74
C LEU A 310 -3.59 -17.07 2.29
N ALA A 311 -3.95 -15.98 1.63
CA ALA A 311 -4.35 -15.96 0.23
C ALA A 311 -4.08 -14.59 -0.40
N GLY A 312 -3.74 -14.60 -1.69
CA GLY A 312 -3.76 -13.44 -2.58
C GLY A 312 -4.78 -13.68 -3.70
N TYR A 313 -5.45 -12.63 -4.17
CA TYR A 313 -6.48 -12.73 -5.20
C TYR A 313 -6.61 -11.44 -5.99
N GLU A 314 -7.19 -11.54 -7.18
CA GLU A 314 -7.62 -10.39 -7.97
C GLU A 314 -9.14 -10.39 -8.12
N VAL A 315 -9.73 -9.20 -8.25
CA VAL A 315 -11.15 -8.98 -8.48
C VAL A 315 -11.32 -8.00 -9.62
N ASP A 316 -12.05 -8.37 -10.66
CA ASP A 316 -12.56 -7.41 -11.63
C ASP A 316 -13.81 -6.75 -11.05
N LEU A 317 -13.69 -5.45 -10.74
CA LEU A 317 -14.77 -4.67 -10.12
C LEU A 317 -15.86 -4.27 -11.11
N LEU A 318 -15.62 -4.43 -12.43
CA LEU A 318 -16.60 -4.15 -13.48
C LEU A 318 -17.46 -5.37 -13.80
N SER A 319 -16.90 -6.57 -13.71
CA SER A 319 -17.60 -7.82 -14.03
C SER A 319 -18.41 -8.38 -12.85
N SER A 320 -18.09 -8.01 -11.64
CA SER A 320 -18.64 -8.60 -10.42
C SER A 320 -20.02 -8.06 -10.04
N GLY A 321 -21.06 -8.31 -10.87
CA GLY A 321 -22.40 -8.21 -10.34
C GLY A 321 -23.47 -7.66 -11.28
N GLN A 322 -24.73 -7.91 -10.88
CA GLN A 322 -25.96 -7.40 -11.49
C GLN A 322 -26.04 -5.87 -11.64
N ASP A 323 -25.06 -5.15 -11.10
CA ASP A 323 -24.90 -3.70 -11.22
C ASP A 323 -24.23 -3.27 -12.54
N ALA A 324 -23.71 -4.19 -13.35
CA ALA A 324 -23.14 -3.86 -14.68
C ALA A 324 -24.17 -3.19 -15.59
N VAL A 325 -25.45 -3.55 -15.47
CA VAL A 325 -26.55 -2.92 -16.22
C VAL A 325 -26.90 -1.53 -15.68
N LEU A 326 -26.62 -1.26 -14.37
CA LEU A 326 -26.78 0.06 -13.75
C LEU A 326 -25.52 0.93 -13.89
N ALA A 327 -24.35 0.32 -14.11
CA ALA A 327 -23.11 1.04 -14.38
C ALA A 327 -23.12 1.72 -15.77
N GLU A 328 -23.92 1.23 -16.72
CA GLU A 328 -24.15 1.92 -18.00
C GLU A 328 -24.98 3.20 -17.85
N SER A 329 -25.81 3.30 -16.81
CA SER A 329 -26.60 4.49 -16.52
C SER A 329 -25.98 5.35 -15.41
N LYS A 330 -25.04 6.22 -15.78
CA LYS A 330 -24.38 7.22 -14.91
C LYS A 330 -23.47 6.68 -13.81
N GLY A 331 -22.25 6.29 -14.15
CA GLY A 331 -21.02 6.64 -13.44
C GLY A 331 -20.91 6.47 -11.92
N SER A 332 -21.78 5.72 -11.28
CA SER A 332 -21.69 5.53 -9.82
C SER A 332 -20.82 4.32 -9.50
N LEU A 333 -19.52 4.55 -9.44
CA LEU A 333 -18.56 3.58 -8.92
C LEU A 333 -18.71 3.52 -7.39
N SER A 334 -19.71 2.77 -6.92
CA SER A 334 -20.10 2.70 -5.50
C SER A 334 -19.01 2.13 -4.59
N PHE A 335 -17.99 1.50 -5.16
CA PHE A 335 -16.84 0.97 -4.43
C PHE A 335 -15.75 2.02 -4.16
N LEU A 336 -15.75 3.16 -4.90
CA LEU A 336 -14.84 4.28 -4.62
C LEU A 336 -15.40 5.17 -3.51
N PRO A 337 -14.57 5.66 -2.57
CA PRO A 337 -15.02 6.57 -1.51
C PRO A 337 -15.31 7.98 -2.01
N ALA A 338 -14.78 8.35 -3.17
CA ALA A 338 -14.94 9.64 -3.80
C ALA A 338 -14.91 9.53 -5.32
N SER A 339 -15.64 10.38 -6.02
CA SER A 339 -15.52 10.63 -7.46
C SER A 339 -14.69 11.88 -7.69
N LEU A 340 -13.86 11.86 -8.73
CA LEU A 340 -13.00 12.95 -9.12
C LEU A 340 -13.42 13.44 -10.52
N GLU A 341 -13.53 14.75 -10.68
CA GLU A 341 -13.79 15.41 -11.95
C GLU A 341 -12.77 16.54 -12.15
N VAL A 342 -12.22 16.67 -13.34
CA VAL A 342 -11.26 17.71 -13.68
C VAL A 342 -11.81 18.53 -14.83
N ASN A 343 -11.99 19.82 -14.60
CA ASN A 343 -12.44 20.78 -15.59
C ASN A 343 -11.29 21.72 -15.95
N THR A 344 -10.91 21.74 -17.21
CA THR A 344 -9.77 22.51 -17.72
C THR A 344 -10.21 23.67 -18.61
N GLY A 345 -9.31 24.64 -18.83
CA GLY A 345 -9.58 25.76 -19.74
C GLY A 345 -10.55 26.79 -19.16
N LEU A 346 -10.60 26.92 -17.85
CA LEU A 346 -11.48 27.88 -17.17
C LEU A 346 -10.82 29.28 -17.12
N GLY A 347 -11.64 30.28 -16.73
CA GLY A 347 -11.22 31.67 -16.66
C GLY A 347 -11.25 32.38 -18.01
N ALA A 348 -11.09 33.69 -18.03
CA ALA A 348 -11.17 34.52 -19.26
C ALA A 348 -10.08 34.16 -20.28
N GLY A 349 -8.89 33.79 -19.82
CA GLY A 349 -7.75 33.41 -20.66
C GLY A 349 -7.57 31.91 -20.86
N GLY A 350 -8.43 31.04 -20.26
CA GLY A 350 -8.29 29.59 -20.35
C GLY A 350 -7.11 29.00 -19.55
N ALA A 351 -6.54 29.77 -18.59
CA ALA A 351 -5.38 29.38 -17.80
C ALA A 351 -5.73 28.66 -16.49
N GLU A 352 -7.02 28.52 -16.19
CA GLU A 352 -7.47 27.93 -14.93
C GLU A 352 -7.97 26.50 -15.14
N PHE A 353 -7.78 25.68 -14.11
CA PHE A 353 -8.45 24.38 -14.00
C PHE A 353 -9.05 24.20 -12.60
N GLU A 354 -10.08 23.38 -12.55
CA GLU A 354 -10.80 23.04 -11.32
C GLU A 354 -10.80 21.52 -11.14
N VAL A 355 -10.41 21.08 -9.97
CA VAL A 355 -10.53 19.68 -9.55
C VAL A 355 -11.64 19.58 -8.52
N ARG A 356 -12.66 18.81 -8.83
CA ARG A 356 -13.82 18.59 -7.98
C ARG A 356 -13.80 17.16 -7.44
N CYS A 357 -13.78 17.02 -6.13
CA CYS A 357 -13.84 15.73 -5.45
C CYS A 357 -15.18 15.63 -4.69
N SER A 358 -16.02 14.67 -5.07
CA SER A 358 -17.39 14.52 -4.54
C SER A 358 -17.59 13.13 -3.90
N PRO A 359 -18.37 13.00 -2.82
CA PRO A 359 -18.71 11.68 -2.27
C PRO A 359 -19.59 10.91 -3.26
N PRO A 360 -19.57 9.57 -3.24
CA PRO A 360 -20.37 8.76 -4.14
C PRO A 360 -21.87 9.02 -3.94
N THR A 361 -22.62 9.06 -5.02
CA THR A 361 -24.05 9.43 -5.05
C THR A 361 -24.90 8.57 -4.09
N SER A 362 -24.51 7.30 -3.86
CA SER A 362 -25.15 6.40 -2.92
C SER A 362 -24.97 6.83 -1.46
N ALA A 363 -23.85 7.46 -1.12
CA ALA A 363 -23.61 7.99 0.24
C ALA A 363 -24.42 9.27 0.47
N ALA A 364 -24.52 10.15 -0.52
CA ALA A 364 -25.33 11.36 -0.47
C ALA A 364 -26.83 11.04 -0.28
N SER A 365 -27.34 10.00 -0.97
CA SER A 365 -28.73 9.54 -0.80
C SER A 365 -29.01 8.97 0.59
N ARG A 366 -28.07 8.28 1.21
CA ARG A 366 -28.24 7.76 2.58
C ARG A 366 -28.21 8.87 3.62
N MET A 367 -27.42 9.92 3.41
CA MET A 367 -27.38 11.07 4.32
C MET A 367 -28.61 11.97 4.16
N SER A 368 -29.13 12.14 2.94
CA SER A 368 -30.36 12.89 2.71
C SER A 368 -31.59 12.19 3.28
N SER A 369 -31.66 10.84 3.21
CA SER A 369 -32.74 10.07 3.85
C SER A 369 -32.64 10.10 5.37
N ALA A 370 -31.44 10.13 5.95
CA ALA A 370 -31.24 10.29 7.39
C ALA A 370 -31.67 11.70 7.88
N SER A 371 -31.40 12.76 7.09
CA SER A 371 -31.87 14.11 7.42
C SER A 371 -33.37 14.30 7.17
N ALA A 372 -33.94 13.65 6.15
CA ALA A 372 -35.39 13.68 5.92
C ALA A 372 -36.18 12.92 7.00
N SER A 373 -35.65 11.84 7.55
CA SER A 373 -36.24 11.12 8.68
C SER A 373 -36.16 11.90 9.99
N LEU A 374 -35.24 12.86 10.13
CA LEU A 374 -35.16 13.77 11.27
C LEU A 374 -36.22 14.89 11.24
N GLN A 375 -36.73 15.27 10.04
CA GLN A 375 -37.76 16.28 9.92
C GLN A 375 -39.20 15.75 10.09
N SER A 376 -39.41 14.44 9.92
CA SER A 376 -40.74 13.84 10.05
C SER A 376 -41.10 13.32 11.45
N ASN A 377 -40.17 13.37 12.43
CA ASN A 377 -40.34 12.88 13.79
C ASN A 377 -40.17 13.97 14.88
N LEU A 378 -40.75 15.15 14.69
CA LEU A 378 -40.94 16.13 15.76
C LEU A 378 -42.17 15.76 16.60
N GLY A 379 -42.07 14.63 17.31
CA GLY A 379 -42.92 14.35 18.47
C GLY A 379 -42.13 14.66 19.75
N PRO A 380 -42.76 15.11 20.83
CA PRO A 380 -42.08 15.60 22.03
C PRO A 380 -41.67 14.46 22.97
N SER A 381 -40.72 13.66 22.58
CA SER A 381 -40.06 12.71 23.49
C SER A 381 -38.60 12.54 23.09
N GLY A 382 -37.75 13.19 23.89
CA GLY A 382 -36.29 13.14 23.76
C GLY A 382 -35.75 11.71 23.76
N ARG A 383 -35.29 11.27 22.62
CA ARG A 383 -34.36 10.14 22.50
C ARG A 383 -33.11 10.61 21.79
N GLY A 384 -32.00 10.41 22.47
CA GLY A 384 -30.68 10.86 22.13
C GLY A 384 -30.26 10.55 20.72
N ALA A 385 -29.39 11.39 20.18
CA ALA A 385 -28.70 11.20 18.92
C ALA A 385 -28.21 9.77 18.79
N SER A 386 -28.66 9.07 17.75
CA SER A 386 -28.21 7.72 17.44
C SER A 386 -26.70 7.74 17.27
N LYS A 387 -25.97 7.00 18.11
CA LYS A 387 -24.53 6.80 17.95
C LYS A 387 -24.26 6.33 16.52
N PRO A 388 -23.22 6.85 15.86
CA PRO A 388 -22.84 6.39 14.55
C PRO A 388 -22.64 4.87 14.58
N ASP A 389 -23.12 4.18 13.55
CA ASP A 389 -22.97 2.72 13.44
C ASP A 389 -21.46 2.39 13.45
N PRO A 390 -20.96 1.63 14.45
CA PRO A 390 -19.55 1.30 14.56
C PRO A 390 -19.03 0.45 13.39
N LYS A 391 -19.90 0.04 12.48
CA LYS A 391 -19.56 -0.73 11.27
C LYS A 391 -19.59 0.10 9.98
N ALA A 392 -19.87 1.40 10.06
CA ALA A 392 -19.82 2.25 8.87
C ALA A 392 -18.38 2.37 8.35
N PRO A 393 -18.17 2.38 7.02
CA PRO A 393 -16.86 2.59 6.44
C PRO A 393 -16.31 3.97 6.83
N VAL A 394 -15.04 4.02 7.21
CA VAL A 394 -14.35 5.24 7.63
C VAL A 394 -13.28 5.56 6.61
N LEU A 395 -13.39 6.71 5.96
CA LEU A 395 -12.35 7.28 5.13
C LEU A 395 -11.35 7.99 6.04
N GLU A 396 -10.06 7.68 5.90
CA GLU A 396 -9.00 8.30 6.72
C GLU A 396 -8.42 9.52 6.03
N GLU A 397 -7.96 9.35 4.80
CA GLU A 397 -7.25 10.36 4.04
C GLU A 397 -7.56 10.22 2.56
N LEU A 398 -7.60 11.37 1.87
CA LEU A 398 -7.63 11.49 0.42
C LEU A 398 -6.44 12.34 0.00
N THR A 399 -5.66 11.87 -0.95
CA THR A 399 -4.60 12.63 -1.61
C THR A 399 -4.84 12.63 -3.11
N ILE A 400 -4.97 13.81 -3.68
CA ILE A 400 -5.15 14.01 -5.11
C ILE A 400 -3.86 14.57 -5.66
N ASN A 401 -3.30 13.94 -6.67
CA ASN A 401 -2.12 14.41 -7.37
C ASN A 401 -2.48 14.73 -8.82
N VAL A 402 -2.17 15.96 -9.24
CA VAL A 402 -2.44 16.47 -10.59
C VAL A 402 -1.12 16.77 -11.28
N PRO A 403 -0.62 15.87 -12.13
CA PRO A 403 0.59 16.11 -12.90
C PRO A 403 0.31 17.19 -13.96
N LEU A 404 1.24 18.13 -14.08
CA LEU A 404 1.19 19.22 -15.04
C LEU A 404 2.27 19.05 -16.11
N PRO A 405 2.07 19.52 -17.32
CA PRO A 405 3.07 19.50 -18.38
C PRO A 405 4.37 20.21 -17.96
N ALA A 406 5.50 19.73 -18.46
CA ALA A 406 6.83 20.30 -18.16
C ALA A 406 6.99 21.79 -18.57
N ALA A 407 6.11 22.28 -19.42
CA ALA A 407 6.06 23.69 -19.83
C ALA A 407 5.49 24.62 -18.74
N VAL A 408 4.84 24.08 -17.71
CA VAL A 408 4.34 24.86 -16.58
C VAL A 408 5.49 25.24 -15.67
N ARG A 409 5.70 26.56 -15.48
CA ARG A 409 6.74 27.09 -14.59
C ARG A 409 6.25 27.31 -13.17
N ASN A 410 5.01 27.73 -13.03
CA ASN A 410 4.43 28.03 -11.72
C ASN A 410 2.92 27.80 -11.73
N VAL A 411 2.39 27.59 -10.53
CA VAL A 411 0.95 27.50 -10.27
C VAL A 411 0.61 28.56 -9.23
N SER A 412 -0.27 29.47 -9.61
CA SER A 412 -0.80 30.50 -8.72
C SER A 412 -2.24 30.21 -8.32
N ASP A 413 -2.73 30.99 -7.38
CA ASP A 413 -4.13 30.92 -6.94
C ASP A 413 -4.62 29.52 -6.54
N LEU A 414 -3.78 28.75 -5.84
CA LEU A 414 -4.17 27.49 -5.23
C LEU A 414 -5.26 27.76 -4.17
N ARG A 415 -6.54 27.49 -4.51
CA ARG A 415 -7.70 27.77 -3.67
C ARG A 415 -8.48 26.48 -3.36
N PRO A 416 -8.01 25.67 -2.38
CA PRO A 416 -8.77 24.52 -1.91
C PRO A 416 -9.94 25.01 -1.01
N THR A 417 -11.13 24.45 -1.20
CA THR A 417 -12.25 24.69 -0.30
C THR A 417 -12.10 23.94 1.02
N LYS A 418 -11.35 22.83 0.99
CA LYS A 418 -11.02 21.98 2.15
C LYS A 418 -9.65 21.34 1.96
N GLY A 419 -8.99 21.03 3.07
CA GLY A 419 -7.67 20.43 3.05
C GLY A 419 -6.57 21.41 2.67
N GLU A 420 -5.41 20.88 2.32
CA GLU A 420 -4.20 21.62 1.97
C GLU A 420 -3.73 21.24 0.58
N ALA A 421 -3.40 22.21 -0.25
CA ALA A 421 -2.89 22.00 -1.59
C ALA A 421 -1.51 22.67 -1.74
N HIS A 422 -0.58 21.95 -2.36
CA HIS A 422 0.79 22.41 -2.58
C HIS A 422 1.21 22.14 -4.03
N TRP A 423 1.92 23.11 -4.62
CA TRP A 423 2.62 22.91 -5.87
C TRP A 423 4.03 22.40 -5.60
N ASN A 424 4.40 21.27 -6.19
CA ASN A 424 5.76 20.72 -6.13
C ASN A 424 6.44 20.90 -7.51
N PRO A 425 7.31 21.91 -7.66
CA PRO A 425 7.99 22.13 -8.94
C PRO A 425 9.00 21.03 -9.30
N ALA A 426 9.50 20.27 -8.32
CA ALA A 426 10.46 19.19 -8.57
C ALA A 426 9.77 18.00 -9.27
N ASP A 427 8.55 17.67 -8.87
CA ASP A 427 7.75 16.58 -9.45
C ASP A 427 6.81 17.07 -10.56
N GLY A 428 6.71 18.40 -10.78
CA GLY A 428 5.80 18.98 -11.75
C GLY A 428 4.33 18.67 -11.46
N SER A 429 3.93 18.62 -10.20
CA SER A 429 2.58 18.19 -9.81
C SER A 429 1.98 19.03 -8.68
N VAL A 430 0.66 19.17 -8.69
CA VAL A 430 -0.10 19.73 -7.57
C VAL A 430 -0.59 18.59 -6.69
N GLU A 431 -0.17 18.56 -5.44
CA GLU A 431 -0.63 17.63 -4.42
C GLU A 431 -1.69 18.30 -3.55
N TRP A 432 -2.86 17.66 -3.40
CA TRP A 432 -3.96 18.15 -2.59
C TRP A 432 -4.39 17.07 -1.59
N LYS A 433 -4.22 17.34 -0.29
CA LYS A 433 -4.54 16.44 0.83
C LYS A 433 -5.81 16.88 1.54
N ILE A 434 -6.71 15.92 1.76
CA ILE A 434 -7.99 16.14 2.45
C ILE A 434 -8.13 15.07 3.54
N SER A 435 -8.34 15.49 4.78
CA SER A 435 -8.68 14.55 5.85
C SER A 435 -10.07 13.96 5.61
N GLY A 436 -10.25 12.67 5.83
CA GLY A 436 -11.56 12.03 5.67
C GLY A 436 -12.66 12.62 6.55
N LYS A 437 -12.29 13.26 7.68
CA LYS A 437 -13.23 13.96 8.56
C LYS A 437 -13.74 15.26 7.92
N ASP A 438 -12.90 15.96 7.18
CA ASP A 438 -13.21 17.25 6.56
C ASP A 438 -13.93 17.07 5.22
N PHE A 439 -13.74 15.92 4.57
CA PHE A 439 -14.33 15.63 3.26
C PHE A 439 -15.85 15.77 3.27
N GLY A 440 -16.55 15.09 4.18
CA GLY A 440 -17.98 15.25 4.41
C GLY A 440 -18.87 15.04 3.17
N ALA A 441 -20.17 15.35 3.30
CA ALA A 441 -21.18 15.09 2.27
C ALA A 441 -21.14 16.05 1.05
N LEU A 442 -20.56 17.25 1.22
CA LEU A 442 -20.55 18.28 0.16
C LEU A 442 -19.33 18.16 -0.78
N GLY A 443 -18.39 17.23 -0.46
CA GLY A 443 -17.15 17.14 -1.20
C GLY A 443 -16.23 18.35 -1.00
N ALA A 444 -15.28 18.52 -1.92
CA ALA A 444 -14.26 19.56 -1.93
C ALA A 444 -13.92 19.98 -3.37
N VAL A 445 -13.46 21.21 -3.54
CA VAL A 445 -13.09 21.79 -4.84
C VAL A 445 -11.75 22.49 -4.68
N LEU A 446 -10.85 22.26 -5.64
CA LEU A 446 -9.59 22.96 -5.78
C LEU A 446 -9.59 23.72 -7.09
N ARG A 447 -9.25 25.01 -7.08
CA ARG A 447 -9.01 25.82 -8.27
C ARG A 447 -7.58 26.29 -8.31
N CYS A 448 -7.00 26.29 -9.49
CA CYS A 448 -5.61 26.66 -9.73
C CYS A 448 -5.50 27.44 -11.04
N THR A 449 -4.52 28.34 -11.11
CA THR A 449 -4.14 29.05 -12.33
C THR A 449 -2.72 28.63 -12.72
N VAL A 450 -2.52 28.16 -13.94
CA VAL A 450 -1.20 27.77 -14.46
C VAL A 450 -0.51 28.92 -15.17
N GLN A 451 0.80 28.98 -15.01
CA GLN A 451 1.68 29.96 -15.66
C GLN A 451 2.71 29.24 -16.53
N GLY A 452 2.70 29.53 -17.80
CA GLY A 452 3.68 29.04 -18.77
C GLY A 452 4.96 29.87 -18.83
N PRO A 453 5.83 29.60 -19.81
CA PRO A 453 6.98 30.44 -20.09
C PRO A 453 6.54 31.85 -20.47
N LEU A 454 7.25 32.87 -19.96
CA LEU A 454 7.06 34.26 -20.37
C LEU A 454 7.40 34.36 -21.86
N THR A 455 6.45 34.84 -22.66
CA THR A 455 6.70 35.20 -24.06
C THR A 455 6.81 36.72 -24.12
N ASP A 456 7.72 37.24 -24.99
CA ASP A 456 7.99 38.68 -25.12
C ASP A 456 6.75 39.53 -25.42
N ASN A 457 5.62 38.91 -25.78
CA ASN A 457 4.34 39.55 -26.05
C ASN A 457 3.42 39.67 -24.80
N ASP A 458 3.81 39.17 -23.65
CA ASP A 458 2.98 39.22 -22.44
C ASP A 458 3.15 40.55 -21.66
N ASP A 459 4.19 41.35 -22.00
CA ASP A 459 4.45 42.65 -21.37
C ASP A 459 3.53 43.79 -21.84
N GLU A 460 2.89 43.68 -23.02
CA GLU A 460 2.01 44.75 -23.51
C GLU A 460 0.63 44.80 -22.81
N GLY A 461 0.22 43.71 -22.13
CA GLY A 461 -1.08 43.62 -21.43
C GLY A 461 -1.09 44.11 -19.99
N SER A 462 0.07 44.17 -19.34
CA SER A 462 0.20 44.54 -17.91
C SER A 462 0.50 46.02 -17.69
N SER A 463 0.90 46.74 -18.75
CA SER A 463 1.27 48.15 -18.66
C SER A 463 0.05 49.11 -18.62
N GLY A 464 -1.18 48.59 -18.92
CA GLY A 464 -2.38 49.39 -19.03
C GLY A 464 -3.11 49.77 -17.74
N ILE A 465 -2.77 49.16 -16.62
CA ILE A 465 -3.51 49.38 -15.35
C ILE A 465 -2.71 50.19 -14.30
N LEU A 466 -1.40 50.35 -14.48
CA LEU A 466 -0.57 51.12 -13.53
C LEU A 466 -0.28 52.57 -13.96
N ASN A 467 -0.70 53.01 -15.13
CA ASN A 467 -0.53 54.41 -15.61
C ASN A 467 -1.71 55.32 -15.23
N GLY A 468 -2.62 54.90 -14.37
CA GLY A 468 -3.80 55.68 -13.96
C GLY A 468 -3.62 56.49 -12.66
N ILE A 469 -2.53 56.36 -11.94
CA ILE A 469 -2.34 57.06 -10.65
C ILE A 469 -0.87 57.46 -10.51
N THR A 470 -0.49 58.53 -11.17
CA THR A 470 0.54 59.53 -10.74
C THR A 470 0.86 60.45 -11.88
N SER A 471 0.26 61.60 -11.92
CA SER A 471 0.96 62.89 -11.99
C SER A 471 -0.08 63.99 -12.24
N THR A 472 -0.52 64.60 -11.17
CA THR A 472 -0.94 65.99 -11.23
C THR A 472 0.33 66.82 -11.28
N THR A 473 0.80 67.11 -12.47
CA THR A 473 1.70 68.22 -12.67
C THR A 473 0.90 69.27 -13.43
N TYR A 474 0.63 70.38 -12.73
CA TYR A 474 0.15 71.62 -13.32
C TYR A 474 1.24 72.13 -14.21
N ASP A 475 0.95 72.34 -15.50
CA ASP A 475 1.69 73.29 -16.32
C ASP A 475 0.73 74.09 -17.17
N TYR A 476 1.03 75.41 -17.18
CA TYR A 476 0.26 76.50 -17.74
C TYR A 476 0.63 76.69 -19.20
N ASP A 477 -0.38 77.05 -19.99
CA ASP A 477 -0.39 77.79 -21.24
C ASP A 477 0.48 77.30 -22.43
N ASP A 478 -0.12 76.96 -23.55
CA ASP A 478 -0.09 77.89 -24.70
C ASP A 478 -1.09 77.42 -25.80
N ASP A 479 -1.77 78.42 -26.32
CA ASP A 479 -2.68 78.33 -27.49
C ASP A 479 -1.98 77.98 -28.76
N GLN A 480 -2.47 76.98 -29.53
CA GLN A 480 -2.62 77.08 -30.97
C GLN A 480 -3.55 75.99 -31.56
N PRO A 481 -4.32 76.36 -32.63
CA PRO A 481 -5.41 75.49 -33.11
C PRO A 481 -5.06 74.65 -34.34
N ALA A 482 -5.70 73.49 -34.38
CA ALA A 482 -6.25 72.79 -35.56
C ALA A 482 -5.31 72.28 -36.68
N ALA A 483 -5.26 70.95 -36.81
CA ALA A 483 -5.42 70.31 -38.10
C ALA A 483 -6.06 68.94 -37.94
N ARG A 484 -7.24 68.80 -38.51
CA ARG A 484 -7.99 67.55 -38.66
C ARG A 484 -7.28 66.65 -39.66
N HIS A 485 -6.90 65.44 -39.27
CA HIS A 485 -6.85 64.30 -40.16
C HIS A 485 -7.50 63.11 -39.46
N ALA A 486 -8.69 62.83 -39.94
CA ALA A 486 -9.43 61.61 -39.64
C ALA A 486 -8.86 60.50 -40.53
N ASP A 487 -8.12 59.59 -39.99
CA ASP A 487 -7.99 58.26 -40.52
C ASP A 487 -8.67 57.30 -39.55
N ARG A 488 -9.90 57.00 -39.96
CA ARG A 488 -10.77 56.02 -39.32
C ARG A 488 -10.36 54.66 -39.87
N GLU A 489 -9.39 54.03 -39.25
CA GLU A 489 -9.19 52.59 -39.46
C GLU A 489 -10.44 51.88 -38.99
N LYS A 490 -11.12 51.25 -39.96
CA LYS A 490 -12.23 50.34 -39.72
C LYS A 490 -11.71 49.14 -38.96
N PHE A 491 -11.98 49.08 -37.66
CA PHE A 491 -11.97 47.84 -36.96
C PHE A 491 -13.09 46.96 -37.51
N ASP A 492 -12.72 45.95 -38.31
CA ASP A 492 -13.60 44.84 -38.68
C ASP A 492 -13.89 44.04 -37.40
N VAL A 493 -14.96 44.38 -36.73
CA VAL A 493 -15.53 43.57 -35.65
C VAL A 493 -16.27 42.42 -36.31
N SER A 494 -15.62 41.26 -36.37
CA SER A 494 -16.26 39.99 -36.68
C SER A 494 -17.40 39.73 -35.69
N PRO A 495 -18.55 39.18 -36.07
CA PRO A 495 -19.73 39.09 -35.20
C PRO A 495 -19.60 38.14 -34.02
N ASN A 496 -18.45 37.52 -33.78
CA ASN A 496 -18.15 36.63 -32.65
C ASN A 496 -17.03 37.16 -31.75
N GLY A 497 -16.90 38.45 -31.52
CA GLY A 497 -16.26 39.08 -30.34
C GLY A 497 -14.93 38.54 -29.77
N VAL A 498 -14.26 37.57 -30.37
CA VAL A 498 -13.01 36.98 -29.91
C VAL A 498 -11.90 37.46 -30.86
N SER A 499 -10.92 38.20 -30.32
CA SER A 499 -9.76 38.61 -31.13
C SER A 499 -8.89 37.40 -31.46
N GLN A 500 -8.22 37.38 -32.62
CA GLN A 500 -7.29 36.32 -33.01
C GLN A 500 -6.18 36.10 -31.96
N GLY A 501 -5.82 37.14 -31.21
CA GLY A 501 -4.88 37.07 -30.09
C GLY A 501 -5.39 36.26 -28.89
N ASP A 502 -6.69 36.36 -28.61
CA ASP A 502 -7.32 35.62 -27.51
C ASP A 502 -7.43 34.12 -27.82
N GLU A 503 -7.70 33.76 -29.08
CA GLU A 503 -7.71 32.35 -29.50
C GLU A 503 -6.34 31.72 -29.43
N ALA A 504 -5.30 32.39 -29.91
CA ALA A 504 -3.93 31.93 -29.83
C ALA A 504 -3.44 31.79 -28.35
N ARG A 505 -3.89 32.67 -27.46
CA ARG A 505 -3.63 32.60 -26.05
C ARG A 505 -4.31 31.40 -25.38
N ARG A 506 -5.58 31.18 -25.69
CA ARG A 506 -6.34 30.02 -25.19
C ARG A 506 -5.74 28.70 -25.66
N GLU A 507 -5.27 28.60 -26.89
CA GLU A 507 -4.63 27.39 -27.43
C GLU A 507 -3.30 27.12 -26.72
N ARG A 508 -2.50 28.15 -26.44
CA ARG A 508 -1.27 28.01 -25.63
C ARG A 508 -1.58 27.52 -24.21
N HIS A 509 -2.59 28.09 -23.55
CA HIS A 509 -2.97 27.66 -22.20
C HIS A 509 -3.54 26.24 -22.20
N ARG A 510 -4.21 25.80 -23.27
CA ARG A 510 -4.70 24.43 -23.40
C ARG A 510 -3.57 23.39 -23.31
N GLN A 511 -2.39 23.70 -23.86
CA GLN A 511 -1.22 22.83 -23.81
C GLN A 511 -0.59 22.77 -22.40
N LEU A 512 -0.93 23.70 -21.51
CA LEU A 512 -0.47 23.74 -20.12
C LEU A 512 -1.44 23.05 -19.15
N MET A 513 -2.61 22.62 -19.63
CA MET A 513 -3.62 21.99 -18.78
C MET A 513 -3.23 20.56 -18.39
N PRO A 514 -3.67 20.08 -17.22
CA PRO A 514 -3.46 18.71 -16.82
C PRO A 514 -4.19 17.74 -17.76
N THR A 515 -3.57 16.61 -18.06
CA THR A 515 -4.15 15.54 -18.87
C THR A 515 -4.80 14.43 -18.04
N SER A 516 -4.44 14.37 -16.79
CA SER A 516 -4.99 13.40 -15.82
C SER A 516 -4.87 13.91 -14.39
N ALA A 517 -5.61 13.28 -13.51
CA ALA A 517 -5.43 13.41 -12.06
C ALA A 517 -5.53 12.05 -11.40
N THR A 518 -4.74 11.80 -10.36
CA THR A 518 -4.76 10.56 -9.62
C THR A 518 -5.27 10.76 -8.21
N LEU A 519 -6.01 9.76 -7.70
CA LEU A 519 -6.56 9.74 -6.36
C LEU A 519 -5.96 8.59 -5.57
N SER A 520 -5.36 8.93 -4.43
CA SER A 520 -4.94 8.00 -3.40
C SER A 520 -5.88 8.09 -2.21
N PHE A 521 -6.21 6.97 -1.60
CA PHE A 521 -7.06 6.96 -0.41
C PHE A 521 -6.83 5.75 0.48
N THR A 522 -7.24 5.88 1.72
CA THR A 522 -7.29 4.80 2.70
C THR A 522 -8.68 4.76 3.34
N GLN A 523 -9.37 3.63 3.19
CA GLN A 523 -10.72 3.41 3.73
C GLN A 523 -10.75 2.15 4.59
N LYS A 524 -11.25 2.26 5.81
CA LYS A 524 -11.44 1.15 6.76
C LYS A 524 -12.89 0.70 6.82
N GLY A 525 -13.08 -0.59 7.13
CA GLY A 525 -14.40 -1.17 7.42
C GLY A 525 -15.15 -1.75 6.22
N GLN A 526 -14.67 -1.54 5.00
CA GLN A 526 -15.26 -2.08 3.77
C GLN A 526 -14.17 -2.43 2.76
N LEU A 527 -14.42 -3.45 1.94
CA LEU A 527 -13.63 -3.80 0.76
C LEU A 527 -14.36 -3.36 -0.52
N ALA A 528 -13.57 -3.02 -1.55
CA ALA A 528 -14.09 -2.65 -2.87
C ALA A 528 -14.87 -3.80 -3.52
N SER A 529 -14.39 -5.03 -3.38
CA SER A 529 -15.06 -6.25 -3.86
C SER A 529 -16.33 -6.62 -3.10
N GLY A 530 -16.57 -6.03 -1.94
CA GLY A 530 -17.65 -6.41 -1.03
C GLY A 530 -17.43 -7.75 -0.32
N LEU A 531 -16.24 -8.34 -0.39
CA LEU A 531 -15.88 -9.54 0.36
C LEU A 531 -15.91 -9.28 1.87
N ARG A 532 -16.37 -10.27 2.63
CA ARG A 532 -16.42 -10.23 4.10
C ARG A 532 -16.16 -11.61 4.69
N VAL A 533 -15.60 -11.62 5.89
CA VAL A 533 -15.50 -12.82 6.72
C VAL A 533 -16.89 -13.09 7.30
N GLU A 534 -17.43 -14.26 6.99
CA GLU A 534 -18.69 -14.74 7.57
C GLU A 534 -18.43 -15.43 8.90
N SER A 535 -17.47 -16.34 8.92
CA SER A 535 -17.11 -17.06 10.14
C SER A 535 -15.65 -17.50 10.16
N LEU A 536 -15.09 -17.55 11.36
CA LEU A 536 -13.80 -18.17 11.65
C LEU A 536 -14.03 -19.19 12.77
N LEU A 537 -13.92 -20.47 12.46
CA LEU A 537 -14.19 -21.55 13.38
C LEU A 537 -12.91 -22.35 13.66
N ILE A 538 -12.82 -22.94 14.86
CA ILE A 538 -11.78 -23.88 15.23
C ILE A 538 -12.44 -25.27 15.29
N ASP A 539 -11.90 -26.21 14.54
CA ASP A 539 -12.31 -27.61 14.62
C ASP A 539 -11.60 -28.25 15.85
N GLN A 540 -12.29 -28.25 16.97
CA GLN A 540 -11.73 -28.79 18.22
C GLN A 540 -11.37 -30.28 18.12
N LYS A 541 -12.05 -31.05 17.27
CA LYS A 541 -11.78 -32.49 17.13
C LYS A 541 -10.49 -32.77 16.37
N LYS A 542 -10.10 -31.87 15.46
CA LYS A 542 -8.87 -31.99 14.67
C LYS A 542 -7.70 -31.22 15.26
N SER A 543 -7.97 -30.25 16.14
CA SER A 543 -6.95 -29.46 16.82
C SER A 543 -6.23 -30.29 17.88
N ARG A 544 -4.91 -30.11 18.00
CA ARG A 544 -4.07 -30.81 18.98
C ARG A 544 -3.37 -29.81 19.90
N GLY A 545 -3.26 -30.13 21.20
CA GLY A 545 -2.56 -29.26 22.15
C GLY A 545 -3.29 -27.94 22.46
N LEU A 546 -4.50 -27.77 21.99
CA LEU A 546 -5.42 -26.72 22.42
C LEU A 546 -6.05 -27.19 23.73
N GLY A 547 -5.90 -26.44 24.84
CA GLY A 547 -6.58 -26.79 26.09
C GLY A 547 -8.10 -26.90 25.91
N GLU A 548 -8.75 -27.77 26.69
CA GLU A 548 -10.20 -27.92 26.63
C GLU A 548 -10.90 -26.57 26.90
N GLY A 549 -11.85 -26.20 26.04
CA GLY A 549 -12.67 -24.99 26.20
C GLY A 549 -12.01 -23.69 25.82
N VAL A 550 -10.80 -23.68 25.24
CA VAL A 550 -10.12 -22.47 24.80
C VAL A 550 -10.89 -21.82 23.64
N LYS A 551 -11.33 -20.57 23.86
CA LYS A 551 -11.96 -19.72 22.85
C LYS A 551 -11.02 -18.54 22.56
N PRO A 552 -10.23 -18.59 21.48
CA PRO A 552 -9.37 -17.48 21.10
C PRO A 552 -10.16 -16.20 20.84
N TYR A 553 -9.55 -15.06 21.17
CA TYR A 553 -10.04 -13.78 20.67
C TYR A 553 -9.95 -13.76 19.14
N LYS A 554 -10.96 -13.20 18.48
CA LYS A 554 -11.03 -13.11 17.01
C LYS A 554 -11.23 -11.67 16.60
N GLY A 555 -10.29 -11.15 15.82
CA GLY A 555 -10.37 -9.82 15.21
C GLY A 555 -10.42 -9.93 13.69
N VAL A 556 -11.25 -9.10 13.05
CA VAL A 556 -11.32 -8.97 11.58
C VAL A 556 -11.19 -7.50 11.23
N LYS A 557 -10.31 -7.19 10.28
CA LYS A 557 -10.15 -5.84 9.73
C LYS A 557 -10.33 -5.87 8.22
N TYR A 558 -10.93 -4.80 7.71
CA TYR A 558 -11.09 -4.56 6.29
C TYR A 558 -10.41 -3.24 5.95
N LEU A 559 -9.58 -3.26 4.92
CA LEU A 559 -8.84 -2.09 4.48
C LEU A 559 -8.86 -2.04 2.95
N THR A 560 -9.35 -0.94 2.40
CA THR A 560 -9.23 -0.62 0.97
C THR A 560 -8.30 0.56 0.82
N VAL A 561 -7.29 0.40 -0.03
CA VAL A 561 -6.30 1.44 -0.32
C VAL A 561 -6.20 1.68 -1.82
N SER A 562 -5.84 2.88 -2.20
CA SER A 562 -5.33 3.20 -3.52
C SER A 562 -4.11 4.10 -3.36
N ARG A 563 -3.03 3.77 -4.04
CA ARG A 563 -1.76 4.51 -4.01
C ARG A 563 -1.51 5.18 -5.35
N GLY A 564 -2.38 6.13 -5.73
CA GLY A 564 -2.37 6.71 -7.06
C GLY A 564 -2.97 5.80 -8.15
N GLY A 565 -3.57 4.68 -7.76
CA GLY A 565 -4.15 3.71 -8.69
C GLY A 565 -5.50 4.12 -9.28
N VAL A 566 -6.15 5.18 -8.80
CA VAL A 566 -7.35 5.73 -9.42
C VAL A 566 -6.97 6.91 -10.28
N GLU A 567 -6.98 6.74 -11.59
CA GLU A 567 -6.64 7.75 -12.59
C GLU A 567 -7.90 8.24 -13.29
N VAL A 568 -8.08 9.55 -13.32
CA VAL A 568 -9.11 10.24 -14.12
C VAL A 568 -8.42 10.97 -15.26
N ARG A 569 -8.78 10.65 -16.48
CA ARG A 569 -8.29 11.34 -17.69
C ARG A 569 -9.11 12.60 -17.95
N CYS A 570 -8.45 13.66 -18.46
CA CYS A 570 -9.07 14.94 -18.77
C CYS A 570 -9.34 15.09 -20.26
#